data_c17b12e3551422115ca316f463a791ec
#
_entry.id   c17b12e3551422115ca316f463a791ec
#
_cell.length_a   1.000
_cell.length_b   1.000
_cell.length_c   1.000
_cell.angle_alpha   90.00
_cell.angle_beta   90.00
_cell.angle_gamma   90.00
#
_symmetry.space_group_name_H-M   'P 1'
#
loop_
_entity.id
_entity.type
_entity.pdbx_description
1 polymer ?
#
loop_
_entity_poly.entity_id
_entity_poly.type
_entity_poly.pdbx_seq_one_letter_code
_entity_poly.pdbx_strand_id
1 'polypeptide(L)'
;MKPPTETPDAEAIRAKVREGYGKIAAGEGSCCGPTPNCCGSAPAASELLAQQIGYSPTELAALPEGANMGLSCGNPNVLAALQAGEVMLDLGSGGGFDVFIAGRNVGPAGRAIGVDMTADMVAKARKNVATYRERSGLDNVEFRLGEIEHLPVADASVDVVISNCVINLSPDKPQVWREIARVLKPGGRVAVSDLALLRALPPEVSDLVEALVGCIAGAVTVAETERMAEEAGLVDLVLKPKNGYIDSMVDWQDPLYRKIVASLPAGSKASDYITSLEITARKSATVAGTGANQTTPRPSISLAVYDPPMCCSTGVCGPEVDPQLVQFAADLGWLAEKGAKIERFNLAQSPIAFAENELVRAALTEKGEAALPLIMVDGKVAATGTYPTRDALAALVGVGGAPVSVFTPAVAELVAVGAAIAANCEPCLRHHVRAAETLGVSAADLARAVELAAKVKDAPHRSILKLAARLTGGDRTDPEA
;
A
#
# COMPACT_ATOMS: atom_id res chain seq x y z
N MET A 1 -22.42 37.80 -14.58
CA MET A 1 -22.33 36.44 -14.03
C MET A 1 -21.72 35.56 -15.12
N LYS A 2 -20.46 35.16 -14.96
CA LYS A 2 -19.88 34.09 -15.79
C LYS A 2 -20.59 32.77 -15.41
N PRO A 3 -20.94 31.91 -16.37
CA PRO A 3 -21.47 30.57 -16.04
C PRO A 3 -20.43 29.79 -15.20
N PRO A 4 -20.87 28.88 -14.33
CA PRO A 4 -19.95 28.02 -13.60
C PRO A 4 -19.11 27.24 -14.63
N THR A 5 -17.80 27.26 -14.47
CA THR A 5 -16.87 26.45 -15.24
C THR A 5 -17.25 24.99 -15.05
N GLU A 6 -17.70 24.32 -16.13
CA GLU A 6 -17.92 22.88 -16.15
C GLU A 6 -16.64 22.19 -15.68
N THR A 7 -16.77 21.26 -14.76
CA THR A 7 -15.66 20.40 -14.33
C THR A 7 -15.16 19.67 -15.58
N PRO A 8 -13.84 19.72 -15.91
CA PRO A 8 -13.33 19.05 -17.09
C PRO A 8 -13.71 17.56 -17.02
N ASP A 9 -14.18 17.01 -18.14
CA ASP A 9 -14.47 15.59 -18.28
C ASP A 9 -13.22 14.78 -17.90
N ALA A 10 -13.36 13.85 -16.97
CA ALA A 10 -12.27 13.00 -16.46
C ALA A 10 -11.51 12.30 -17.61
N GLU A 11 -12.23 11.87 -18.66
CA GLU A 11 -11.61 11.24 -19.82
C GLU A 11 -10.81 12.24 -20.66
N ALA A 12 -11.24 13.49 -20.75
CA ALA A 12 -10.49 14.55 -21.43
C ALA A 12 -9.15 14.85 -20.70
N ILE A 13 -9.14 14.76 -19.37
CA ILE A 13 -7.90 14.89 -18.57
C ILE A 13 -6.98 13.72 -18.87
N ARG A 14 -7.46 12.47 -18.78
CA ARG A 14 -6.65 11.28 -19.07
C ARG A 14 -6.11 11.28 -20.50
N ALA A 15 -6.92 11.69 -21.49
CA ALA A 15 -6.49 11.78 -22.88
C ALA A 15 -5.32 12.75 -23.06
N LYS A 16 -5.37 13.93 -22.42
CA LYS A 16 -4.26 14.91 -22.46
C LYS A 16 -2.99 14.35 -21.82
N VAL A 17 -3.12 13.65 -20.67
CA VAL A 17 -1.98 13.03 -20.00
C VAL A 17 -1.39 11.94 -20.88
N ARG A 18 -2.20 11.03 -21.44
CA ARG A 18 -1.74 9.96 -22.35
C ARG A 18 -1.02 10.53 -23.58
N GLU A 19 -1.55 11.59 -24.20
CA GLU A 19 -0.92 12.24 -25.36
C GLU A 19 0.44 12.85 -24.98
N GLY A 20 0.51 13.57 -23.84
CA GLY A 20 1.74 14.22 -23.39
C GLY A 20 2.84 13.20 -23.10
N TYR A 21 2.54 12.16 -22.32
CA TYR A 21 3.49 11.12 -21.98
C TYR A 21 3.82 10.18 -23.15
N GLY A 22 2.91 9.99 -24.10
CA GLY A 22 3.19 9.28 -25.36
C GLY A 22 4.27 9.99 -26.18
N LYS A 23 4.21 11.32 -26.31
CA LYS A 23 5.25 12.13 -26.98
C LYS A 23 6.61 12.02 -26.27
N ILE A 24 6.63 12.03 -24.92
CA ILE A 24 7.84 11.83 -24.13
C ILE A 24 8.42 10.42 -24.35
N ALA A 25 7.59 9.38 -24.40
CA ALA A 25 8.02 8.01 -24.67
C ALA A 25 8.65 7.86 -26.06
N ALA A 26 8.09 8.54 -27.06
CA ALA A 26 8.60 8.58 -28.45
C ALA A 26 9.90 9.38 -28.62
N GLY A 27 10.31 10.15 -27.58
CA GLY A 27 11.48 11.05 -27.68
C GLY A 27 11.19 12.36 -28.42
N GLU A 28 9.92 12.68 -28.67
CA GLU A 28 9.48 13.89 -29.37
C GLU A 28 9.28 15.09 -28.45
N GLY A 29 9.47 14.92 -27.13
CA GLY A 29 9.31 15.95 -26.12
C GLY A 29 10.58 16.09 -25.27
N SER A 30 11.30 17.20 -25.45
CA SER A 30 12.23 17.67 -24.41
C SER A 30 11.39 18.28 -23.28
N CYS A 31 11.68 17.94 -22.03
CA CYS A 31 11.11 18.61 -20.85
C CYS A 31 11.40 20.13 -20.81
N CYS A 32 12.20 20.65 -21.73
CA CYS A 32 12.68 22.03 -21.85
C CYS A 32 12.35 22.66 -23.22
N GLY A 33 11.11 22.75 -23.65
CA GLY A 33 10.70 23.58 -24.81
C GLY A 33 11.51 23.48 -26.13
N PRO A 34 11.10 24.12 -27.23
CA PRO A 34 11.67 23.92 -28.58
C PRO A 34 12.97 24.69 -28.84
N THR A 35 13.98 24.57 -28.00
CA THR A 35 15.32 25.10 -28.33
C THR A 35 16.28 23.94 -28.56
N PRO A 36 16.78 23.74 -29.82
CA PRO A 36 17.60 22.58 -30.18
C PRO A 36 19.03 22.57 -29.60
N ASN A 37 19.39 23.48 -28.74
CA ASN A 37 20.76 23.60 -28.23
C ASN A 37 20.91 23.68 -26.70
N CYS A 38 19.88 23.36 -25.94
CA CYS A 38 20.02 23.33 -24.45
C CYS A 38 20.61 22.01 -23.94
N CYS A 39 20.69 20.96 -24.73
CA CYS A 39 21.19 19.63 -24.36
C CYS A 39 22.43 19.27 -25.18
N GLY A 40 23.48 20.03 -25.04
CA GLY A 40 24.83 19.54 -25.35
C GLY A 40 25.18 18.41 -24.39
N SER A 41 25.21 17.16 -24.88
CA SER A 41 25.65 15.94 -24.16
C SER A 41 24.96 15.70 -22.80
N ALA A 42 23.65 15.46 -22.78
CA ALA A 42 22.91 15.38 -21.55
C ALA A 42 22.31 14.01 -21.15
N PRO A 43 23.10 12.92 -21.03
CA PRO A 43 22.83 11.93 -19.99
C PRO A 43 22.94 12.57 -18.59
N ALA A 44 23.72 13.66 -18.48
CA ALA A 44 24.06 14.28 -17.21
C ALA A 44 22.89 14.94 -16.45
N ALA A 45 21.89 15.51 -17.12
CA ALA A 45 20.87 16.28 -16.38
C ALA A 45 19.85 15.36 -15.67
N SER A 46 19.35 14.31 -16.32
CA SER A 46 18.43 13.35 -15.68
C SER A 46 19.13 12.49 -14.62
N GLU A 47 20.42 12.17 -14.80
CA GLU A 47 21.21 11.48 -13.79
C GLU A 47 21.53 12.36 -12.59
N LEU A 48 21.89 13.63 -12.80
CA LEU A 48 22.12 14.59 -11.73
C LEU A 48 20.85 14.81 -10.90
N LEU A 49 19.69 14.96 -11.56
CA LEU A 49 18.42 15.07 -10.87
C LEU A 49 18.15 13.82 -10.00
N ALA A 50 18.31 12.62 -10.59
CA ALA A 50 18.10 11.38 -9.87
C ALA A 50 19.03 11.25 -8.64
N GLN A 51 20.31 11.62 -8.77
CA GLN A 51 21.26 11.62 -7.65
C GLN A 51 20.83 12.62 -6.55
N GLN A 52 20.37 13.81 -6.92
CA GLN A 52 19.92 14.83 -5.94
C GLN A 52 18.69 14.42 -5.16
N ILE A 53 17.77 13.66 -5.78
CA ILE A 53 16.58 13.14 -5.10
C ILE A 53 16.85 11.80 -4.39
N GLY A 54 18.12 11.33 -4.36
CA GLY A 54 18.57 10.25 -3.48
C GLY A 54 18.79 8.88 -4.13
N TYR A 55 18.83 8.78 -5.48
CA TYR A 55 19.27 7.54 -6.16
C TYR A 55 20.80 7.46 -6.19
N SER A 56 21.33 6.30 -5.89
CA SER A 56 22.79 6.09 -5.91
C SER A 56 23.33 5.95 -7.35
N PRO A 57 24.60 6.34 -7.61
CA PRO A 57 25.22 6.12 -8.90
C PRO A 57 25.22 4.64 -9.35
N THR A 58 25.29 3.72 -8.41
CA THR A 58 25.27 2.27 -8.67
C THR A 58 23.88 1.82 -9.16
N GLU A 59 22.80 2.31 -8.57
CA GLU A 59 21.44 2.04 -9.05
C GLU A 59 21.22 2.59 -10.45
N LEU A 60 21.65 3.82 -10.71
CA LEU A 60 21.51 4.47 -12.01
C LEU A 60 22.29 3.77 -13.12
N ALA A 61 23.55 3.38 -12.86
CA ALA A 61 24.38 2.65 -13.82
C ALA A 61 23.82 1.27 -14.20
N ALA A 62 23.01 0.69 -13.32
CA ALA A 62 22.42 -0.61 -13.51
C ALA A 62 21.14 -0.59 -14.36
N LEU A 63 20.57 0.58 -14.61
CA LEU A 63 19.32 0.73 -15.36
C LEU A 63 19.49 0.47 -16.86
N PRO A 64 18.46 -0.07 -17.53
CA PRO A 64 18.37 -0.06 -18.98
C PRO A 64 18.39 1.37 -19.54
N GLU A 65 18.97 1.54 -20.72
CA GLU A 65 19.02 2.83 -21.41
C GLU A 65 17.61 3.41 -21.66
N GLY A 66 17.43 4.69 -21.35
CA GLY A 66 16.16 5.40 -21.51
C GLY A 66 15.08 5.06 -20.47
N ALA A 67 15.39 4.28 -19.44
CA ALA A 67 14.47 4.08 -18.30
C ALA A 67 14.38 5.35 -17.43
N ASN A 68 15.50 6.06 -17.23
CA ASN A 68 15.51 7.36 -16.55
C ASN A 68 15.16 8.47 -17.54
N MET A 69 13.98 9.04 -17.41
CA MET A 69 13.48 10.13 -18.24
C MET A 69 13.44 11.49 -17.52
N GLY A 70 13.98 11.57 -16.29
CA GLY A 70 14.02 12.81 -15.50
C GLY A 70 12.66 13.30 -15.00
N LEU A 71 11.71 12.40 -14.79
CA LEU A 71 10.34 12.72 -14.41
C LEU A 71 10.04 12.55 -12.91
N SER A 72 11.05 12.20 -12.12
CA SER A 72 10.91 11.89 -10.69
C SER A 72 11.02 13.15 -9.82
N CYS A 73 10.20 13.25 -8.77
CA CYS A 73 10.24 14.32 -7.77
C CYS A 73 10.73 13.87 -6.38
N GLY A 74 11.12 12.59 -6.24
CA GLY A 74 11.68 11.98 -5.03
C GLY A 74 12.09 10.55 -5.27
N ASN A 75 12.47 9.83 -4.19
CA ASN A 75 12.89 8.43 -4.24
C ASN A 75 11.97 7.55 -3.38
N PRO A 76 10.84 7.07 -3.92
CA PRO A 76 9.92 6.22 -3.18
C PRO A 76 10.52 4.84 -2.85
N ASN A 77 11.52 4.34 -3.58
CA ASN A 77 12.20 3.08 -3.26
C ASN A 77 12.92 3.15 -1.90
N VAL A 78 13.58 4.27 -1.61
CA VAL A 78 14.25 4.50 -0.30
C VAL A 78 13.21 4.64 0.81
N LEU A 79 12.12 5.39 0.55
CA LEU A 79 11.02 5.54 1.51
C LEU A 79 10.35 4.21 1.83
N ALA A 80 10.18 3.36 0.82
CA ALA A 80 9.54 2.06 0.94
C ALA A 80 10.37 1.05 1.75
N ALA A 81 11.69 1.22 1.84
CA ALA A 81 12.61 0.29 2.51
C ALA A 81 12.34 -1.16 2.12
N LEU A 82 12.41 -1.44 0.81
CA LEU A 82 12.05 -2.74 0.22
C LEU A 82 12.85 -3.89 0.83
N GLN A 83 12.18 -5.01 1.08
CA GLN A 83 12.77 -6.22 1.63
C GLN A 83 12.83 -7.34 0.58
N ALA A 84 13.83 -8.22 0.70
CA ALA A 84 13.94 -9.38 -0.17
C ALA A 84 12.68 -10.28 -0.06
N GLY A 85 12.15 -10.69 -1.21
CA GLY A 85 10.96 -11.53 -1.31
C GLY A 85 9.63 -10.78 -1.37
N GLU A 86 9.61 -9.45 -1.23
CA GLU A 86 8.38 -8.67 -1.32
C GLU A 86 7.85 -8.56 -2.74
N VAL A 87 6.54 -8.42 -2.85
CA VAL A 87 5.83 -8.03 -4.09
C VAL A 87 5.58 -6.53 -4.02
N MET A 88 6.25 -5.77 -4.89
CA MET A 88 6.12 -4.33 -5.00
C MET A 88 5.31 -3.94 -6.24
N LEU A 89 4.47 -2.92 -6.11
CA LEU A 89 3.70 -2.31 -7.20
C LEU A 89 4.08 -0.82 -7.34
N ASP A 90 4.42 -0.41 -8.55
CA ASP A 90 4.69 0.98 -8.93
C ASP A 90 3.54 1.56 -9.74
N LEU A 91 2.97 2.68 -9.28
CA LEU A 91 1.89 3.40 -9.93
C LEU A 91 2.46 4.45 -10.89
N GLY A 92 2.10 4.36 -12.18
CA GLY A 92 2.61 5.22 -13.23
C GLY A 92 4.09 4.95 -13.50
N SER A 93 4.42 3.69 -13.74
CA SER A 93 5.80 3.20 -13.86
C SER A 93 6.60 3.76 -15.03
N GLY A 94 5.96 4.44 -15.98
CA GLY A 94 6.61 5.01 -17.16
C GLY A 94 7.48 3.99 -17.90
N GLY A 95 8.73 4.36 -18.18
CA GLY A 95 9.74 3.49 -18.81
C GLY A 95 10.34 2.42 -17.88
N GLY A 96 9.84 2.28 -16.65
CA GLY A 96 10.23 1.26 -15.68
C GLY A 96 11.35 1.66 -14.70
N PHE A 97 11.63 2.94 -14.56
CA PHE A 97 12.75 3.46 -13.75
C PHE A 97 12.76 2.87 -12.34
N ASP A 98 11.71 3.09 -11.56
CA ASP A 98 11.59 2.62 -10.18
C ASP A 98 11.38 1.10 -10.10
N VAL A 99 10.71 0.49 -11.09
CA VAL A 99 10.48 -0.97 -11.14
C VAL A 99 11.77 -1.76 -11.30
N PHE A 100 12.70 -1.30 -12.16
CA PHE A 100 13.98 -1.99 -12.37
C PHE A 100 14.89 -1.88 -11.14
N ILE A 101 14.85 -0.78 -10.41
CA ILE A 101 15.56 -0.62 -9.13
C ILE A 101 14.93 -1.55 -8.08
N ALA A 102 13.61 -1.49 -7.93
CA ALA A 102 12.87 -2.31 -6.97
C ALA A 102 13.05 -3.81 -7.21
N GLY A 103 13.03 -4.24 -8.49
CA GLY A 103 13.25 -5.65 -8.83
C GLY A 103 14.57 -6.21 -8.32
N ARG A 104 15.65 -5.40 -8.32
CA ARG A 104 16.93 -5.78 -7.71
C ARG A 104 16.85 -5.85 -6.19
N ASN A 105 16.17 -4.89 -5.57
CA ASN A 105 16.06 -4.78 -4.12
C ASN A 105 15.23 -5.93 -3.52
N VAL A 106 14.12 -6.31 -4.18
CA VAL A 106 13.29 -7.44 -3.73
C VAL A 106 13.91 -8.81 -4.07
N GLY A 107 14.87 -8.86 -4.97
CA GLY A 107 15.64 -10.06 -5.30
C GLY A 107 14.84 -11.16 -5.99
N PRO A 108 15.45 -12.36 -6.18
CA PRO A 108 14.88 -13.43 -7.02
C PRO A 108 13.58 -14.06 -6.46
N ALA A 109 13.33 -13.94 -5.17
CA ALA A 109 12.11 -14.43 -4.52
C ALA A 109 10.99 -13.38 -4.50
N GLY A 110 11.30 -12.12 -4.77
CA GLY A 110 10.35 -11.00 -4.84
C GLY A 110 9.86 -10.74 -6.26
N ARG A 111 8.99 -9.74 -6.40
CA ARG A 111 8.43 -9.31 -7.68
C ARG A 111 8.21 -7.80 -7.70
N ALA A 112 8.58 -7.13 -8.80
CA ALA A 112 8.27 -5.74 -9.02
C ALA A 112 7.32 -5.59 -10.22
N ILE A 113 6.16 -4.96 -9.99
CA ILE A 113 5.09 -4.79 -10.97
C ILE A 113 4.96 -3.29 -11.24
N GLY A 114 5.03 -2.90 -12.51
CA GLY A 114 4.73 -1.53 -12.95
C GLY A 114 3.37 -1.45 -13.63
N VAL A 115 2.58 -0.43 -13.30
CA VAL A 115 1.32 -0.11 -13.99
C VAL A 115 1.44 1.29 -14.58
N ASP A 116 1.08 1.44 -15.87
CA ASP A 116 0.99 2.73 -16.54
C ASP A 116 -0.18 2.73 -17.53
N MET A 117 -0.84 3.88 -17.68
CA MET A 117 -1.97 4.00 -18.62
C MET A 117 -1.54 4.33 -20.04
N THR A 118 -0.28 4.66 -20.27
CA THR A 118 0.28 5.04 -21.57
C THR A 118 0.89 3.81 -22.26
N ALA A 119 0.28 3.37 -23.36
CA ALA A 119 0.73 2.17 -24.08
C ALA A 119 2.20 2.25 -24.52
N ASP A 120 2.66 3.42 -24.97
CA ASP A 120 4.04 3.64 -25.40
C ASP A 120 5.04 3.54 -24.26
N MET A 121 4.67 4.00 -23.07
CA MET A 121 5.48 3.84 -21.84
C MET A 121 5.62 2.36 -21.48
N VAL A 122 4.51 1.63 -21.45
CA VAL A 122 4.53 0.18 -21.18
C VAL A 122 5.33 -0.59 -22.24
N ALA A 123 5.21 -0.23 -23.51
CA ALA A 123 6.00 -0.84 -24.58
C ALA A 123 7.49 -0.59 -24.42
N LYS A 124 7.89 0.63 -24.06
CA LYS A 124 9.28 1.00 -23.76
C LYS A 124 9.81 0.22 -22.56
N ALA A 125 9.06 0.16 -21.46
CA ALA A 125 9.43 -0.60 -20.27
C ALA A 125 9.60 -2.09 -20.58
N ARG A 126 8.66 -2.70 -21.30
CA ARG A 126 8.73 -4.11 -21.72
C ARG A 126 9.93 -4.42 -22.61
N LYS A 127 10.29 -3.51 -23.53
CA LYS A 127 11.50 -3.64 -24.35
C LYS A 127 12.77 -3.71 -23.50
N ASN A 128 12.81 -2.98 -22.39
CA ASN A 128 13.93 -2.91 -21.49
C ASN A 128 14.07 -4.14 -20.56
N VAL A 129 13.06 -5.01 -20.47
CA VAL A 129 13.10 -6.22 -19.63
C VAL A 129 14.22 -7.16 -20.05
N ALA A 130 14.50 -7.31 -21.36
CA ALA A 130 15.60 -8.14 -21.84
C ALA A 130 16.96 -7.68 -21.32
N THR A 131 17.23 -6.38 -21.42
CA THR A 131 18.47 -5.77 -20.89
C THR A 131 18.54 -5.88 -19.36
N TYR A 132 17.41 -5.72 -18.66
CA TYR A 132 17.34 -5.92 -17.22
C TYR A 132 17.73 -7.35 -16.82
N ARG A 133 17.16 -8.37 -17.49
CA ARG A 133 17.50 -9.79 -17.28
C ARG A 133 18.98 -10.08 -17.52
N GLU A 134 19.54 -9.57 -18.62
CA GLU A 134 20.94 -9.75 -18.96
C GLU A 134 21.87 -9.14 -17.90
N ARG A 135 21.58 -7.92 -17.43
CA ARG A 135 22.43 -7.20 -16.48
C ARG A 135 22.28 -7.66 -15.03
N SER A 136 21.08 -8.08 -14.63
CA SER A 136 20.77 -8.45 -13.23
C SER A 136 20.78 -9.95 -12.97
N GLY A 137 20.58 -10.77 -13.99
CA GLY A 137 20.31 -12.21 -13.85
C GLY A 137 18.91 -12.52 -13.27
N LEU A 138 18.04 -11.52 -13.15
CA LEU A 138 16.72 -11.64 -12.53
C LEU A 138 15.60 -11.62 -13.59
N ASP A 139 14.51 -12.34 -13.32
CA ASP A 139 13.28 -12.37 -14.13
C ASP A 139 12.06 -12.11 -13.27
N ASN A 140 12.07 -10.99 -12.53
CA ASN A 140 11.12 -10.68 -11.47
C ASN A 140 10.43 -9.33 -11.67
N VAL A 141 10.48 -8.75 -12.88
CA VAL A 141 9.80 -7.49 -13.22
C VAL A 141 8.70 -7.71 -14.25
N GLU A 142 7.59 -6.99 -14.12
CA GLU A 142 6.43 -7.09 -14.99
C GLU A 142 5.80 -5.71 -15.20
N PHE A 143 5.28 -5.46 -16.42
CA PHE A 143 4.61 -4.20 -16.76
C PHE A 143 3.21 -4.45 -17.32
N ARG A 144 2.21 -3.76 -16.76
CA ARG A 144 0.80 -3.86 -17.11
C ARG A 144 0.27 -2.51 -17.60
N LEU A 145 -0.56 -2.56 -18.63
CA LEU A 145 -1.32 -1.40 -19.08
C LEU A 145 -2.56 -1.28 -18.18
N GLY A 146 -2.78 -0.10 -17.60
CA GLY A 146 -3.93 0.15 -16.73
C GLY A 146 -3.93 1.55 -16.14
N GLU A 147 -5.09 1.98 -15.69
CA GLU A 147 -5.29 3.25 -14.97
C GLU A 147 -5.11 3.02 -13.47
N ILE A 148 -4.56 4.02 -12.76
CA ILE A 148 -4.30 3.92 -11.32
C ILE A 148 -5.57 3.97 -10.48
N GLU A 149 -6.68 4.46 -11.04
CA GLU A 149 -8.02 4.42 -10.44
C GLU A 149 -8.66 3.03 -10.49
N HIS A 150 -8.13 2.12 -11.35
CA HIS A 150 -8.61 0.75 -11.55
C HIS A 150 -7.45 -0.19 -11.85
N LEU A 151 -6.69 -0.51 -10.80
CA LEU A 151 -5.44 -1.26 -10.93
C LEU A 151 -5.69 -2.70 -11.42
N PRO A 152 -5.00 -3.16 -12.49
CA PRO A 152 -5.06 -4.54 -12.95
C PRO A 152 -4.25 -5.48 -12.05
N VAL A 153 -4.52 -5.42 -10.76
CA VAL A 153 -3.82 -6.13 -9.67
C VAL A 153 -4.86 -6.68 -8.71
N ALA A 154 -4.69 -7.92 -8.27
CA ALA A 154 -5.62 -8.58 -7.37
C ALA A 154 -5.63 -7.92 -5.97
N ASP A 155 -6.75 -8.07 -5.26
CA ASP A 155 -6.90 -7.61 -3.88
C ASP A 155 -5.87 -8.28 -2.97
N ALA A 156 -5.35 -7.52 -2.01
CA ALA A 156 -4.46 -8.00 -0.96
C ALA A 156 -3.29 -8.87 -1.51
N SER A 157 -2.69 -8.48 -2.63
CA SER A 157 -1.67 -9.27 -3.33
C SER A 157 -0.27 -8.67 -3.29
N VAL A 158 -0.12 -7.39 -2.91
CA VAL A 158 1.17 -6.70 -2.86
C VAL A 158 1.56 -6.31 -1.43
N ASP A 159 2.85 -6.36 -1.15
CA ASP A 159 3.41 -5.99 0.14
C ASP A 159 3.64 -4.48 0.22
N VAL A 160 4.02 -3.88 -0.92
CA VAL A 160 4.41 -2.48 -1.01
C VAL A 160 3.83 -1.85 -2.27
N VAL A 161 3.26 -0.65 -2.13
CA VAL A 161 2.93 0.24 -3.26
C VAL A 161 3.87 1.42 -3.22
N ILE A 162 4.45 1.76 -4.37
CA ILE A 162 5.20 3.02 -4.56
C ILE A 162 4.55 3.88 -5.64
N SER A 163 4.80 5.19 -5.61
CA SER A 163 4.41 6.12 -6.66
C SER A 163 5.33 7.34 -6.69
N ASN A 164 5.62 7.85 -7.88
CA ASN A 164 6.50 8.99 -8.08
C ASN A 164 5.89 9.99 -9.06
N CYS A 165 5.36 11.12 -8.57
CA CYS A 165 4.74 12.20 -9.36
C CYS A 165 3.58 11.76 -10.27
N VAL A 166 2.69 10.90 -9.82
CA VAL A 166 1.62 10.32 -10.66
C VAL A 166 0.21 10.53 -10.10
N ILE A 167 0.02 10.50 -8.78
CA ILE A 167 -1.32 10.59 -8.19
C ILE A 167 -2.00 11.91 -8.56
N ASN A 168 -1.24 13.00 -8.67
CA ASN A 168 -1.75 14.29 -9.08
C ASN A 168 -2.31 14.33 -10.51
N LEU A 169 -1.92 13.41 -11.38
CA LEU A 169 -2.42 13.30 -12.76
C LEU A 169 -3.83 12.68 -12.82
N SER A 170 -4.23 11.97 -11.77
CA SER A 170 -5.55 11.36 -11.69
C SER A 170 -6.66 12.39 -11.49
N PRO A 171 -7.78 12.30 -12.24
CA PRO A 171 -8.98 13.08 -11.98
C PRO A 171 -9.76 12.60 -10.74
N ASP A 172 -9.55 11.37 -10.29
CA ASP A 172 -10.20 10.77 -9.10
C ASP A 172 -9.18 10.23 -8.10
N LYS A 173 -8.49 11.14 -7.41
CA LYS A 173 -7.49 10.78 -6.39
C LYS A 173 -8.05 9.97 -5.22
N PRO A 174 -9.26 10.23 -4.71
CA PRO A 174 -9.87 9.37 -3.69
C PRO A 174 -9.98 7.91 -4.14
N GLN A 175 -10.29 7.67 -5.42
CA GLN A 175 -10.34 6.31 -5.98
C GLN A 175 -8.95 5.68 -6.04
N VAL A 176 -7.91 6.44 -6.39
CA VAL A 176 -6.52 5.94 -6.36
C VAL A 176 -6.13 5.46 -4.96
N TRP A 177 -6.44 6.24 -3.91
CA TRP A 177 -6.15 5.83 -2.54
C TRP A 177 -6.93 4.57 -2.12
N ARG A 178 -8.20 4.41 -2.57
CA ARG A 178 -8.96 3.17 -2.36
C ARG A 178 -8.33 1.97 -3.07
N GLU A 179 -7.84 2.14 -4.30
CA GLU A 179 -7.16 1.09 -5.04
C GLU A 179 -5.82 0.69 -4.40
N ILE A 180 -5.04 1.66 -3.91
CA ILE A 180 -3.84 1.39 -3.10
C ILE A 180 -4.20 0.52 -1.90
N ALA A 181 -5.20 0.92 -1.13
CA ALA A 181 -5.65 0.16 0.03
C ALA A 181 -6.20 -1.24 -0.36
N ARG A 182 -6.89 -1.37 -1.50
CA ARG A 182 -7.42 -2.65 -1.99
C ARG A 182 -6.31 -3.65 -2.29
N VAL A 183 -5.30 -3.24 -3.07
CA VAL A 183 -4.25 -4.15 -3.55
C VAL A 183 -3.22 -4.52 -2.48
N LEU A 184 -3.02 -3.65 -1.48
CA LEU A 184 -2.12 -3.93 -0.36
C LEU A 184 -2.61 -5.12 0.46
N LYS A 185 -1.70 -6.01 0.82
CA LYS A 185 -1.93 -7.03 1.86
C LYS A 185 -2.20 -6.35 3.21
N PRO A 186 -2.92 -7.00 4.13
CA PRO A 186 -2.97 -6.53 5.52
C PRO A 186 -1.55 -6.34 6.08
N GLY A 187 -1.29 -5.17 6.68
CA GLY A 187 0.06 -4.79 7.13
C GLY A 187 1.01 -4.28 6.05
N GLY A 188 0.62 -4.37 4.78
CA GLY A 188 1.39 -3.79 3.66
C GLY A 188 1.49 -2.28 3.76
N ARG A 189 2.47 -1.69 3.07
CA ARG A 189 2.78 -0.27 3.15
C ARG A 189 2.75 0.43 1.80
N VAL A 190 2.57 1.74 1.84
CA VAL A 190 2.67 2.63 0.68
C VAL A 190 3.75 3.67 0.92
N ALA A 191 4.50 4.02 -0.11
CA ALA A 191 5.48 5.08 -0.11
C ALA A 191 5.34 5.90 -1.40
N VAL A 192 4.97 7.17 -1.28
CA VAL A 192 4.70 8.08 -2.39
C VAL A 192 5.63 9.30 -2.29
N SER A 193 6.15 9.72 -3.43
CA SER A 193 6.73 11.05 -3.60
C SER A 193 5.90 11.78 -4.64
N ASP A 194 5.21 12.86 -4.27
CA ASP A 194 4.41 13.65 -5.19
C ASP A 194 4.45 15.14 -4.80
N LEU A 195 3.98 16.01 -5.67
CA LEU A 195 3.85 17.42 -5.35
C LEU A 195 2.58 17.65 -4.54
N ALA A 196 2.64 18.57 -3.57
CA ALA A 196 1.48 18.99 -2.79
C ALA A 196 1.47 20.50 -2.58
N LEU A 197 0.30 21.05 -2.35
CA LEU A 197 0.12 22.44 -1.99
C LEU A 197 0.24 22.60 -0.48
N LEU A 198 1.08 23.55 -0.05
CA LEU A 198 1.13 24.00 1.34
C LEU A 198 -0.02 24.95 1.66
N ARG A 199 -0.49 25.67 0.65
CA ARG A 199 -1.65 26.56 0.67
C ARG A 199 -2.20 26.73 -0.74
N ALA A 200 -3.44 27.19 -0.86
CA ALA A 200 -4.06 27.45 -2.16
C ALA A 200 -3.20 28.39 -3.02
N LEU A 201 -3.05 28.06 -4.29
CA LEU A 201 -2.38 28.92 -5.26
C LEU A 201 -3.22 30.19 -5.49
N PRO A 202 -2.58 31.35 -5.71
CA PRO A 202 -3.30 32.53 -6.20
C PRO A 202 -4.05 32.21 -7.52
N PRO A 203 -5.25 32.78 -7.76
CA PRO A 203 -6.04 32.49 -8.96
C PRO A 203 -5.26 32.66 -10.25
N GLU A 204 -4.40 33.68 -10.34
CA GLU A 204 -3.56 33.96 -11.50
C GLU A 204 -2.55 32.87 -11.80
N VAL A 205 -2.10 32.15 -10.75
CA VAL A 205 -1.17 31.02 -10.85
C VAL A 205 -1.92 29.72 -11.14
N SER A 206 -3.09 29.55 -10.54
CA SER A 206 -3.94 28.38 -10.76
C SER A 206 -4.34 28.24 -12.23
N ASP A 207 -4.76 29.32 -12.84
CA ASP A 207 -5.11 29.34 -14.27
C ASP A 207 -3.92 29.04 -15.19
N LEU A 208 -2.72 29.50 -14.82
CA LEU A 208 -1.49 29.25 -15.56
C LEU A 208 -1.04 27.79 -15.45
N VAL A 209 -1.19 27.21 -14.27
CA VAL A 209 -0.78 25.83 -13.95
C VAL A 209 -1.70 24.81 -14.61
N GLU A 210 -3.01 25.07 -14.69
CA GLU A 210 -3.96 24.24 -15.45
C GLU A 210 -3.60 24.15 -16.95
N ALA A 211 -3.02 25.22 -17.50
CA ALA A 211 -2.62 25.27 -18.91
C ALA A 211 -1.30 24.55 -19.19
N LEU A 212 -0.45 24.34 -18.17
CA LEU A 212 0.97 24.07 -18.37
C LEU A 212 1.44 22.65 -18.08
N VAL A 213 0.63 21.71 -17.61
CA VAL A 213 1.00 20.28 -17.45
C VAL A 213 0.92 19.74 -16.03
N GLY A 214 0.09 18.88 -15.84
CA GLY A 214 -0.11 17.66 -15.09
C GLY A 214 0.20 17.67 -13.58
N CYS A 215 1.42 17.76 -13.16
CA CYS A 215 1.77 17.47 -11.78
C CYS A 215 1.41 18.59 -10.79
N ILE A 216 1.50 19.86 -11.20
CA ILE A 216 1.17 21.00 -10.32
C ILE A 216 -0.31 21.37 -10.41
N ALA A 217 -0.90 21.31 -11.62
CA ALA A 217 -2.31 21.63 -11.84
C ALA A 217 -3.27 20.71 -11.09
N GLY A 218 -2.88 19.46 -10.93
CA GLY A 218 -3.64 18.49 -10.16
C GLY A 218 -3.24 18.37 -8.70
N ALA A 219 -2.25 19.12 -8.22
CA ALA A 219 -1.81 19.01 -6.85
C ALA A 219 -2.90 19.47 -5.88
N VAL A 220 -3.06 18.73 -4.79
CA VAL A 220 -3.97 19.04 -3.69
C VAL A 220 -3.17 19.43 -2.46
N THR A 221 -3.83 19.97 -1.46
CA THR A 221 -3.17 20.33 -0.20
C THR A 221 -2.71 19.08 0.56
N VAL A 222 -1.70 19.28 1.43
CA VAL A 222 -1.22 18.19 2.33
C VAL A 222 -2.39 17.63 3.15
N ALA A 223 -3.27 18.50 3.68
CA ALA A 223 -4.43 18.07 4.47
C ALA A 223 -5.47 17.26 3.64
N GLU A 224 -5.67 17.61 2.37
CA GLU A 224 -6.54 16.81 1.49
C GLU A 224 -5.94 15.45 1.17
N THR A 225 -4.62 15.37 0.99
CA THR A 225 -3.91 14.11 0.80
C THR A 225 -4.06 13.20 2.02
N GLU A 226 -3.85 13.75 3.22
CA GLU A 226 -4.03 13.05 4.49
C GLU A 226 -5.45 12.48 4.61
N ARG A 227 -6.46 13.33 4.44
CA ARG A 227 -7.87 12.92 4.51
C ARG A 227 -8.22 11.81 3.53
N MET A 228 -7.78 11.89 2.26
CA MET A 228 -8.06 10.86 1.25
C MET A 228 -7.42 9.52 1.60
N ALA A 229 -6.20 9.52 2.13
CA ALA A 229 -5.50 8.31 2.55
C ALA A 229 -6.18 7.67 3.77
N GLU A 230 -6.60 8.46 4.76
CA GLU A 230 -7.35 8.00 5.94
C GLU A 230 -8.72 7.44 5.56
N GLU A 231 -9.48 8.13 4.70
CA GLU A 231 -10.78 7.68 4.18
C GLU A 231 -10.68 6.36 3.41
N ALA A 232 -9.54 6.09 2.78
CA ALA A 232 -9.24 4.80 2.14
C ALA A 232 -8.91 3.68 3.14
N GLY A 233 -8.82 3.97 4.44
CA GLY A 233 -8.52 3.01 5.50
C GLY A 233 -7.03 2.74 5.72
N LEU A 234 -6.16 3.65 5.25
CA LEU A 234 -4.74 3.61 5.56
C LEU A 234 -4.49 4.22 6.96
N VAL A 235 -3.50 3.69 7.64
CA VAL A 235 -3.11 4.08 9.01
C VAL A 235 -1.61 4.40 9.06
N ASP A 236 -1.13 4.90 10.20
CA ASP A 236 0.28 5.26 10.41
C ASP A 236 0.80 6.26 9.36
N LEU A 237 -0.05 7.23 8.99
CA LEU A 237 0.29 8.24 7.99
C LEU A 237 1.43 9.14 8.49
N VAL A 238 2.45 9.25 7.65
CA VAL A 238 3.54 10.23 7.85
C VAL A 238 3.69 11.05 6.57
N LEU A 239 3.49 12.36 6.69
CA LEU A 239 3.59 13.30 5.59
C LEU A 239 4.76 14.27 5.87
N LYS A 240 5.78 14.26 5.01
CA LYS A 240 7.00 15.06 5.17
C LYS A 240 7.18 15.99 3.97
N PRO A 241 6.87 17.29 4.10
CA PRO A 241 7.19 18.28 3.07
C PRO A 241 8.70 18.44 2.90
N LYS A 242 9.16 18.54 1.63
CA LYS A 242 10.56 18.75 1.25
C LYS A 242 10.70 19.99 0.36
N ASN A 243 10.84 21.13 0.96
CA ASN A 243 10.90 22.42 0.25
C ASN A 243 12.14 22.56 -0.65
N GLY A 244 13.26 21.91 -0.31
CA GLY A 244 14.51 21.99 -1.07
C GLY A 244 14.39 21.53 -2.53
N TYR A 245 13.46 20.63 -2.88
CA TYR A 245 13.21 20.21 -4.26
C TYR A 245 12.72 21.38 -5.13
N ILE A 246 11.75 22.14 -4.64
CA ILE A 246 11.17 23.29 -5.37
C ILE A 246 12.20 24.39 -5.59
N ASP A 247 13.00 24.69 -4.57
CA ASP A 247 14.05 25.67 -4.67
C ASP A 247 15.11 25.25 -5.71
N SER A 248 15.48 23.97 -5.74
CA SER A 248 16.40 23.41 -6.76
C SER A 248 15.84 23.54 -8.19
N MET A 249 14.54 23.32 -8.41
CA MET A 249 13.91 23.49 -9.71
C MET A 249 13.94 24.95 -10.18
N VAL A 250 13.74 25.91 -9.28
CA VAL A 250 13.87 27.34 -9.56
C VAL A 250 15.31 27.69 -9.93
N ASP A 251 16.28 27.20 -9.14
CA ASP A 251 17.72 27.44 -9.37
C ASP A 251 18.20 26.85 -10.71
N TRP A 252 17.65 25.71 -11.14
CA TRP A 252 17.92 25.10 -12.42
C TRP A 252 17.25 25.81 -13.60
N GLN A 253 16.53 26.90 -13.34
CA GLN A 253 15.83 27.69 -14.32
C GLN A 253 14.78 26.91 -15.15
N ASP A 254 14.13 25.91 -14.48
CA ASP A 254 13.02 25.20 -15.10
C ASP A 254 11.96 26.19 -15.61
N PRO A 255 11.57 26.14 -16.90
CA PRO A 255 10.68 27.12 -17.50
C PRO A 255 9.31 27.20 -16.81
N LEU A 256 8.78 26.08 -16.28
CA LEU A 256 7.51 26.03 -15.58
C LEU A 256 7.60 26.76 -14.24
N TYR A 257 8.62 26.42 -13.42
CA TYR A 257 8.80 27.07 -12.12
C TYR A 257 9.13 28.55 -12.23
N ARG A 258 9.85 28.97 -13.27
CA ARG A 258 10.09 30.41 -13.55
C ARG A 258 8.81 31.16 -13.85
N LYS A 259 7.87 30.59 -14.61
CA LYS A 259 6.57 31.19 -14.89
C LYS A 259 5.72 31.29 -13.62
N ILE A 260 5.73 30.24 -12.81
CA ILE A 260 5.04 30.23 -11.51
C ILE A 260 5.58 31.37 -10.65
N VAL A 261 6.89 31.46 -10.45
CA VAL A 261 7.53 32.51 -9.65
C VAL A 261 7.16 33.92 -10.16
N ALA A 262 7.16 34.13 -11.48
CA ALA A 262 6.80 35.43 -12.08
C ALA A 262 5.34 35.83 -11.86
N SER A 263 4.46 34.87 -11.58
CA SER A 263 3.02 35.08 -11.34
C SER A 263 2.65 35.09 -9.86
N LEU A 264 3.61 34.85 -8.94
CA LEU A 264 3.38 34.91 -7.52
C LEU A 264 3.37 36.36 -7.01
N PRO A 265 2.71 36.65 -5.87
CA PRO A 265 2.79 37.94 -5.20
C PRO A 265 4.24 38.35 -4.89
N ALA A 266 4.54 39.64 -5.01
CA ALA A 266 5.88 40.17 -4.76
C ALA A 266 6.43 39.73 -3.39
N GLY A 267 7.65 39.18 -3.37
CA GLY A 267 8.30 38.65 -2.17
C GLY A 267 7.95 37.21 -1.78
N SER A 268 7.07 36.55 -2.53
CA SER A 268 6.77 35.12 -2.32
C SER A 268 7.72 34.22 -3.13
N LYS A 269 7.96 33.03 -2.61
CA LYS A 269 8.71 31.95 -3.29
C LYS A 269 7.75 30.85 -3.74
N ALA A 270 8.13 30.06 -4.74
CA ALA A 270 7.38 28.89 -5.15
C ALA A 270 7.26 27.88 -4.00
N SER A 271 8.31 27.70 -3.20
CA SER A 271 8.35 26.85 -2.00
C SER A 271 7.43 27.30 -0.86
N ASP A 272 6.86 28.51 -0.91
CA ASP A 272 5.83 28.93 0.03
C ASP A 272 4.45 28.33 -0.28
N TYR A 273 4.24 27.85 -1.49
CA TYR A 273 2.96 27.33 -2.00
C TYR A 273 3.00 25.84 -2.34
N ILE A 274 4.14 25.37 -2.84
CA ILE A 274 4.31 24.03 -3.39
C ILE A 274 5.46 23.34 -2.68
N THR A 275 5.30 22.06 -2.41
CA THR A 275 6.37 21.20 -1.86
C THR A 275 6.40 19.87 -2.58
N SER A 276 7.57 19.21 -2.62
CA SER A 276 7.59 17.75 -2.77
C SER A 276 7.18 17.14 -1.44
N LEU A 277 6.23 16.22 -1.46
CA LEU A 277 5.66 15.57 -0.29
C LEU A 277 6.03 14.09 -0.30
N GLU A 278 6.75 13.66 0.73
CA GLU A 278 6.93 12.25 1.01
C GLU A 278 5.79 11.75 1.87
N ILE A 279 5.12 10.69 1.45
CA ILE A 279 3.97 10.09 2.11
C ILE A 279 4.27 8.64 2.38
N THR A 280 4.18 8.21 3.62
CA THR A 280 4.18 6.80 3.98
C THR A 280 2.95 6.47 4.81
N ALA A 281 2.38 5.30 4.57
CA ALA A 281 1.25 4.80 5.34
C ALA A 281 1.23 3.27 5.31
N ARG A 282 0.37 2.66 6.11
CA ARG A 282 0.15 1.20 6.14
C ARG A 282 -1.31 0.87 5.96
N LYS A 283 -1.57 -0.26 5.33
CA LYS A 283 -2.90 -0.88 5.43
C LYS A 283 -3.02 -1.56 6.78
N SER A 284 -4.13 -1.32 7.49
CA SER A 284 -4.39 -2.02 8.75
C SER A 284 -4.20 -3.53 8.58
N ALA A 285 -3.48 -4.15 9.53
CA ALA A 285 -3.29 -5.60 9.55
C ALA A 285 -4.60 -6.38 9.81
N THR A 286 -5.67 -5.69 10.20
CA THR A 286 -6.99 -6.27 10.41
C THR A 286 -7.75 -6.39 9.08
N VAL A 287 -8.11 -7.61 8.68
CA VAL A 287 -9.04 -7.86 7.58
C VAL A 287 -10.43 -7.34 7.99
N ALA A 288 -10.87 -6.23 7.41
CA ALA A 288 -12.26 -5.79 7.57
C ALA A 288 -13.18 -6.80 6.86
N GLY A 289 -13.79 -7.70 7.63
CA GLY A 289 -14.88 -8.54 7.16
C GLY A 289 -16.06 -7.65 6.74
N THR A 290 -16.56 -7.88 5.52
CA THR A 290 -17.76 -7.25 4.97
C THR A 290 -18.97 -7.50 5.88
N GLY A 291 -19.46 -6.44 6.49
CA GLY A 291 -20.70 -6.48 7.29
C GLY A 291 -20.85 -5.19 8.07
N ALA A 292 -21.75 -4.32 7.58
CA ALA A 292 -22.19 -3.15 8.32
C ALA A 292 -22.72 -3.58 9.69
N ASN A 293 -21.95 -3.36 10.72
CA ASN A 293 -22.46 -3.16 12.06
C ASN A 293 -21.43 -2.32 12.83
N GLN A 294 -21.89 -1.27 13.45
CA GLN A 294 -21.16 -0.43 14.36
C GLN A 294 -20.50 -1.31 15.42
N THR A 295 -19.20 -1.55 15.31
CA THR A 295 -18.41 -2.10 16.41
C THR A 295 -17.48 -0.99 16.88
N THR A 296 -17.70 -0.58 18.10
CA THR A 296 -16.76 0.10 18.99
C THR A 296 -15.32 -0.39 18.75
N PRO A 297 -14.29 0.49 18.83
CA PRO A 297 -12.90 0.07 18.68
C PRO A 297 -12.64 -1.09 19.62
N ARG A 298 -12.10 -2.21 19.09
CA ARG A 298 -11.59 -3.29 19.95
C ARG A 298 -10.54 -2.63 20.86
N PRO A 299 -10.67 -2.76 22.17
CA PRO A 299 -9.65 -2.29 23.08
C PRO A 299 -8.32 -2.96 22.68
N SER A 300 -7.28 -2.16 22.50
CA SER A 300 -5.92 -2.67 22.33
C SER A 300 -5.62 -3.55 23.54
N ILE A 301 -5.36 -4.85 23.30
CA ILE A 301 -5.05 -5.78 24.39
C ILE A 301 -3.83 -5.25 25.11
N SER A 302 -3.97 -5.01 26.41
CA SER A 302 -2.90 -4.53 27.27
C SER A 302 -2.25 -5.71 27.97
N LEU A 303 -0.93 -5.88 27.76
CA LEU A 303 -0.13 -6.89 28.43
C LEU A 303 0.85 -6.21 29.38
N ALA A 304 0.73 -6.46 30.67
CA ALA A 304 1.66 -5.96 31.68
C ALA A 304 2.50 -7.11 32.24
N VAL A 305 3.82 -6.93 32.26
CA VAL A 305 4.78 -7.89 32.78
C VAL A 305 5.42 -7.33 34.05
N TYR A 306 5.36 -8.06 35.12
CA TYR A 306 6.01 -7.75 36.41
C TYR A 306 7.15 -8.74 36.64
N ASP A 307 8.36 -8.29 36.41
CA ASP A 307 9.58 -9.10 36.49
C ASP A 307 10.18 -9.15 37.89
N PRO A 308 10.93 -10.20 38.24
CA PRO A 308 11.76 -10.25 39.45
C PRO A 308 12.82 -9.11 39.40
N PRO A 309 13.52 -8.84 40.53
CA PRO A 309 14.57 -7.83 40.56
C PRO A 309 15.69 -8.19 39.59
N MET A 310 15.92 -7.31 38.59
CA MET A 310 16.96 -7.44 37.56
C MET A 310 17.77 -6.15 37.44
N CYS A 311 19.03 -6.25 36.94
CA CYS A 311 19.94 -5.12 36.81
C CYS A 311 19.47 -4.08 35.74
N CYS A 312 18.69 -4.49 34.74
CA CYS A 312 18.13 -3.62 33.71
C CYS A 312 16.67 -4.00 33.42
N SER A 313 15.95 -3.12 32.70
CA SER A 313 14.51 -3.28 32.42
C SER A 313 14.15 -4.50 31.57
N THR A 314 15.11 -5.11 30.89
CA THR A 314 14.90 -6.29 30.02
C THR A 314 15.58 -7.54 30.52
N GLY A 315 16.50 -7.45 31.54
CA GLY A 315 17.29 -8.56 32.02
C GLY A 315 18.35 -9.09 31.04
N VAL A 316 18.64 -8.37 29.97
CA VAL A 316 19.50 -8.81 28.84
C VAL A 316 20.87 -8.15 28.88
N CYS A 317 21.29 -7.56 30.00
CA CYS A 317 22.57 -6.91 30.19
C CYS A 317 23.46 -7.71 31.17
N GLY A 318 24.73 -7.92 30.82
CA GLY A 318 25.74 -8.61 31.65
C GLY A 318 26.54 -9.63 30.86
N PRO A 319 27.63 -10.14 31.44
CA PRO A 319 28.50 -11.14 30.81
C PRO A 319 27.85 -12.53 30.65
N GLU A 320 26.84 -12.85 31.46
CA GLU A 320 26.04 -14.07 31.36
C GLU A 320 24.55 -13.69 31.21
N VAL A 321 24.07 -13.69 29.99
CA VAL A 321 22.68 -13.34 29.65
C VAL A 321 21.85 -14.63 29.67
N ASP A 322 20.73 -14.63 30.41
CA ASP A 322 19.79 -15.75 30.40
C ASP A 322 19.09 -15.85 29.03
N PRO A 323 19.30 -16.96 28.28
CA PRO A 323 18.67 -17.14 26.95
C PRO A 323 17.15 -17.05 26.98
N GLN A 324 16.49 -17.40 28.09
CA GLN A 324 15.05 -17.34 28.25
C GLN A 324 14.56 -15.89 28.28
N LEU A 325 15.29 -14.99 28.95
CA LEU A 325 14.97 -13.55 28.96
C LEU A 325 15.16 -12.89 27.61
N VAL A 326 16.19 -13.29 26.85
CA VAL A 326 16.42 -12.82 25.47
C VAL A 326 15.24 -13.21 24.58
N GLN A 327 14.85 -14.50 24.63
CA GLN A 327 13.75 -15.01 23.85
C GLN A 327 12.43 -14.32 24.22
N PHE A 328 12.16 -14.20 25.53
CA PHE A 328 10.94 -13.54 26.01
C PHE A 328 10.88 -12.07 25.62
N ALA A 329 11.99 -11.33 25.66
CA ALA A 329 12.05 -9.94 25.20
C ALA A 329 11.75 -9.84 23.70
N ALA A 330 12.27 -10.75 22.87
CA ALA A 330 11.97 -10.84 21.45
C ALA A 330 10.49 -11.20 21.19
N ASP A 331 9.91 -12.06 22.00
CA ASP A 331 8.50 -12.47 21.90
C ASP A 331 7.53 -11.33 22.28
N LEU A 332 7.91 -10.50 23.27
CA LEU A 332 7.18 -9.27 23.60
C LEU A 332 7.26 -8.25 22.47
N GLY A 333 8.44 -8.07 21.86
CA GLY A 333 8.61 -7.22 20.67
C GLY A 333 7.70 -7.67 19.53
N TRP A 334 7.66 -8.96 19.26
CA TRP A 334 6.76 -9.54 18.26
C TRP A 334 5.27 -9.31 18.58
N LEU A 335 4.84 -9.38 19.86
CA LEU A 335 3.46 -9.04 20.25
C LEU A 335 3.14 -7.57 20.08
N ALA A 336 4.09 -6.68 20.35
CA ALA A 336 3.94 -5.24 20.14
C ALA A 336 3.73 -4.93 18.64
N GLU A 337 4.48 -5.59 17.75
CA GLU A 337 4.28 -5.52 16.30
C GLU A 337 2.90 -6.03 15.86
N LYS A 338 2.26 -6.88 16.67
CA LYS A 338 0.88 -7.37 16.45
C LYS A 338 -0.20 -6.46 17.06
N GLY A 339 0.19 -5.31 17.60
CA GLY A 339 -0.73 -4.30 18.12
C GLY A 339 -1.08 -4.44 19.62
N ALA A 340 -0.40 -5.31 20.36
CA ALA A 340 -0.56 -5.37 21.80
C ALA A 340 0.18 -4.20 22.47
N LYS A 341 -0.48 -3.50 23.40
CA LYS A 341 0.19 -2.51 24.27
C LYS A 341 0.94 -3.27 25.36
N ILE A 342 2.28 -3.14 25.39
CA ILE A 342 3.13 -3.86 26.33
C ILE A 342 3.71 -2.88 27.35
N GLU A 343 3.52 -3.18 28.62
CA GLU A 343 4.14 -2.50 29.73
C GLU A 343 4.98 -3.52 30.51
N ARG A 344 6.22 -3.16 30.89
CA ARG A 344 7.14 -4.05 31.60
C ARG A 344 7.72 -3.33 32.81
N PHE A 345 7.55 -3.93 33.97
CA PHE A 345 7.97 -3.42 35.27
C PHE A 345 8.97 -4.37 35.92
N ASN A 346 10.10 -3.85 36.37
CA ASN A 346 11.13 -4.58 37.10
C ASN A 346 11.05 -4.18 38.57
N LEU A 347 11.00 -5.16 39.47
CA LEU A 347 10.82 -4.93 40.91
C LEU A 347 11.92 -4.02 41.48
N ALA A 348 13.17 -4.12 41.01
CA ALA A 348 14.27 -3.28 41.49
C ALA A 348 14.17 -1.81 40.99
N GLN A 349 13.55 -1.58 39.86
CA GLN A 349 13.53 -0.27 39.22
C GLN A 349 12.17 0.45 39.33
N SER A 350 11.09 -0.31 39.48
CA SER A 350 9.71 0.23 39.49
C SER A 350 8.88 -0.35 40.65
N PRO A 351 9.37 -0.33 41.92
CA PRO A 351 8.69 -0.97 43.05
C PRO A 351 7.29 -0.39 43.31
N ILE A 352 7.06 0.86 42.95
CA ILE A 352 5.77 1.52 43.11
C ILE A 352 4.69 0.83 42.25
N ALA A 353 5.00 0.42 41.00
CA ALA A 353 4.04 -0.28 40.14
C ALA A 353 3.56 -1.60 40.75
N PHE A 354 4.43 -2.30 41.51
CA PHE A 354 4.06 -3.52 42.24
C PHE A 354 3.18 -3.24 43.45
N ALA A 355 3.42 -2.14 44.13
CA ALA A 355 2.66 -1.74 45.32
C ALA A 355 1.27 -1.20 44.98
N GLU A 356 1.12 -0.50 43.87
CA GLU A 356 -0.15 0.11 43.42
C GLU A 356 -1.11 -0.93 42.81
N ASN A 357 -0.61 -2.06 42.27
CA ASN A 357 -1.46 -3.08 41.67
C ASN A 357 -1.87 -4.11 42.74
N GLU A 358 -3.16 -4.12 43.09
CA GLU A 358 -3.70 -5.00 44.13
C GLU A 358 -3.50 -6.50 43.85
N LEU A 359 -3.64 -6.92 42.57
CA LEU A 359 -3.48 -8.35 42.21
C LEU A 359 -2.03 -8.78 42.27
N VAL A 360 -1.09 -7.92 41.85
CA VAL A 360 0.35 -8.18 41.97
C VAL A 360 0.77 -8.25 43.42
N ARG A 361 0.29 -7.31 44.26
CA ARG A 361 0.57 -7.29 45.69
C ARG A 361 0.02 -8.52 46.39
N ALA A 362 -1.21 -8.96 46.07
CA ALA A 362 -1.80 -10.17 46.59
C ALA A 362 -0.98 -11.41 46.22
N ALA A 363 -0.57 -11.55 44.96
CA ALA A 363 0.27 -12.67 44.51
C ALA A 363 1.63 -12.71 45.20
N LEU A 364 2.27 -11.54 45.38
CA LEU A 364 3.53 -11.44 46.15
C LEU A 364 3.36 -11.75 47.65
N THR A 365 2.21 -11.37 48.21
CA THR A 365 1.91 -11.70 49.63
C THR A 365 1.70 -13.20 49.82
N GLU A 366 1.07 -13.88 48.86
CA GLU A 366 0.78 -15.31 48.91
C GLU A 366 2.01 -16.20 48.61
N LYS A 367 2.77 -15.83 47.52
CA LYS A 367 3.83 -16.71 46.98
C LYS A 367 5.24 -16.10 47.03
N GLY A 368 5.38 -14.87 47.55
CA GLY A 368 6.66 -14.16 47.53
C GLY A 368 7.19 -13.98 46.13
N GLU A 369 8.50 -13.95 45.96
CA GLU A 369 9.18 -13.80 44.68
C GLU A 369 8.89 -14.95 43.70
N ALA A 370 8.42 -16.09 44.15
CA ALA A 370 8.02 -17.20 43.29
C ALA A 370 6.74 -16.89 42.46
N ALA A 371 6.03 -15.79 42.75
CA ALA A 371 4.94 -15.28 41.92
C ALA A 371 5.45 -14.62 40.62
N LEU A 372 6.76 -14.26 40.57
CA LEU A 372 7.36 -13.55 39.45
C LEU A 372 8.10 -14.49 38.47
N PRO A 373 8.12 -14.23 37.16
CA PRO A 373 7.40 -13.12 36.51
C PRO A 373 5.87 -13.30 36.62
N LEU A 374 5.15 -12.19 36.77
CA LEU A 374 3.70 -12.17 36.74
C LEU A 374 3.23 -11.43 35.48
N ILE A 375 2.42 -12.11 34.66
CA ILE A 375 1.89 -11.60 33.39
C ILE A 375 0.42 -11.27 33.57
N MET A 376 0.03 -10.05 33.23
CA MET A 376 -1.36 -9.61 33.20
C MET A 376 -1.80 -9.30 31.77
N VAL A 377 -3.02 -9.68 31.42
CA VAL A 377 -3.69 -9.36 30.16
C VAL A 377 -4.99 -8.66 30.50
N ASP A 378 -5.18 -7.44 29.96
CA ASP A 378 -6.36 -6.60 30.22
C ASP A 378 -6.71 -6.48 31.72
N GLY A 379 -5.67 -6.27 32.54
CA GLY A 379 -5.81 -6.09 33.99
C GLY A 379 -6.09 -7.39 34.79
N LYS A 380 -6.02 -8.56 34.18
CA LYS A 380 -6.20 -9.87 34.87
C LYS A 380 -4.91 -10.66 34.84
N VAL A 381 -4.63 -11.35 35.94
CA VAL A 381 -3.46 -12.25 36.01
C VAL A 381 -3.66 -13.44 35.08
N ALA A 382 -2.75 -13.60 34.12
CA ALA A 382 -2.79 -14.61 33.07
C ALA A 382 -1.73 -15.74 33.30
N ALA A 383 -0.55 -15.40 33.84
CA ALA A 383 0.49 -16.35 34.16
C ALA A 383 1.35 -15.86 35.34
N THR A 384 1.94 -16.78 36.11
CA THR A 384 2.86 -16.49 37.24
C THR A 384 3.98 -17.49 37.33
N GLY A 385 5.17 -17.05 37.78
CA GLY A 385 6.31 -17.89 38.15
C GLY A 385 7.17 -18.41 36.99
N THR A 386 6.72 -18.25 35.73
CA THR A 386 7.50 -18.67 34.56
C THR A 386 7.23 -17.75 33.38
N TYR A 387 8.24 -17.50 32.53
CA TYR A 387 8.08 -16.79 31.29
C TYR A 387 7.35 -17.67 30.27
N PRO A 388 6.19 -17.23 29.74
CA PRO A 388 5.46 -18.00 28.74
C PRO A 388 6.25 -18.05 27.40
N THR A 389 6.07 -19.15 26.67
CA THR A 389 6.57 -19.26 25.28
C THR A 389 5.79 -18.35 24.35
N ARG A 390 6.32 -18.10 23.13
CA ARG A 390 5.65 -17.31 22.10
C ARG A 390 4.22 -17.78 21.81
N ASP A 391 4.02 -19.09 21.68
CA ASP A 391 2.70 -19.67 21.43
C ASP A 391 1.74 -19.46 22.59
N ALA A 392 2.23 -19.59 23.82
CA ALA A 392 1.45 -19.34 25.04
C ALA A 392 1.08 -17.84 25.15
N LEU A 393 2.02 -16.94 24.88
CA LEU A 393 1.77 -15.49 24.81
C LEU A 393 0.74 -15.15 23.74
N ALA A 394 0.88 -15.73 22.54
CA ALA A 394 -0.05 -15.57 21.44
C ALA A 394 -1.47 -16.01 21.83
N ALA A 395 -1.59 -17.15 22.52
CA ALA A 395 -2.87 -17.65 23.00
C ALA A 395 -3.48 -16.75 24.09
N LEU A 396 -2.67 -16.21 25.01
CA LEU A 396 -3.11 -15.32 26.08
C LEU A 396 -3.69 -14.00 25.57
N VAL A 397 -3.10 -13.44 24.50
CA VAL A 397 -3.57 -12.19 23.90
C VAL A 397 -4.48 -12.40 22.68
N GLY A 398 -4.83 -13.65 22.34
CA GLY A 398 -5.68 -13.96 21.19
C GLY A 398 -5.07 -13.56 19.83
N VAL A 399 -3.72 -13.43 19.78
CA VAL A 399 -2.92 -13.08 18.61
C VAL A 399 -2.11 -14.32 18.23
N GLY A 400 -2.60 -15.11 17.28
CA GLY A 400 -1.85 -16.27 16.80
C GLY A 400 -2.60 -17.58 16.93
N GLY A 401 -3.65 -17.72 16.13
CA GLY A 401 -3.88 -19.01 15.51
C GLY A 401 -2.88 -19.13 14.36
N ALA A 402 -2.22 -20.27 14.19
CA ALA A 402 -1.74 -20.66 12.87
C ALA A 402 -2.85 -20.33 11.87
N PRO A 403 -2.57 -19.87 10.62
CA PRO A 403 -3.61 -19.61 9.66
C PRO A 403 -4.47 -20.86 9.59
N VAL A 404 -5.66 -20.80 10.20
CA VAL A 404 -6.63 -21.89 10.06
C VAL A 404 -6.91 -21.92 8.60
N SER A 405 -6.48 -22.99 7.93
CA SER A 405 -6.80 -23.19 6.54
C SER A 405 -8.30 -22.98 6.41
N VAL A 406 -8.73 -21.97 5.67
CA VAL A 406 -10.15 -21.81 5.32
C VAL A 406 -10.67 -23.01 4.56
N PHE A 407 -9.78 -23.84 4.00
CA PHE A 407 -10.07 -25.13 3.36
C PHE A 407 -10.20 -26.22 4.43
N THR A 408 -11.26 -26.13 5.23
CA THR A 408 -11.68 -27.24 6.08
C THR A 408 -12.35 -28.33 5.23
N PRO A 409 -12.43 -29.59 5.69
CA PRO A 409 -13.22 -30.62 4.99
C PRO A 409 -14.65 -30.18 4.67
N ALA A 410 -15.31 -29.45 5.59
CA ALA A 410 -16.65 -28.90 5.39
C ALA A 410 -16.71 -27.86 4.24
N VAL A 411 -15.72 -26.97 4.15
CA VAL A 411 -15.61 -25.97 3.07
C VAL A 411 -15.29 -26.65 1.75
N ALA A 412 -14.45 -27.68 1.74
CA ALA A 412 -14.15 -28.46 0.52
C ALA A 412 -15.44 -29.09 -0.06
N GLU A 413 -16.33 -29.61 0.79
CA GLU A 413 -17.60 -30.18 0.33
C GLU A 413 -18.56 -29.10 -0.18
N LEU A 414 -18.62 -27.91 0.42
CA LEU A 414 -19.42 -26.78 -0.11
C LEU A 414 -18.95 -26.34 -1.49
N VAL A 415 -17.61 -26.27 -1.71
CA VAL A 415 -17.04 -25.98 -3.03
C VAL A 415 -17.38 -27.07 -4.03
N ALA A 416 -17.32 -28.36 -3.64
CA ALA A 416 -17.66 -29.48 -4.48
C ALA A 416 -19.17 -29.52 -4.85
N VAL A 417 -20.07 -29.11 -3.94
CA VAL A 417 -21.49 -28.87 -4.24
C VAL A 417 -21.64 -27.82 -5.35
N GLY A 418 -20.93 -26.70 -5.24
CA GLY A 418 -20.95 -25.65 -6.28
C GLY A 418 -20.42 -26.15 -7.63
N ALA A 419 -19.33 -26.91 -7.63
CA ALA A 419 -18.75 -27.50 -8.83
C ALA A 419 -19.69 -28.53 -9.47
N ALA A 420 -20.39 -29.35 -8.68
CA ALA A 420 -21.38 -30.33 -9.17
C ALA A 420 -22.56 -29.64 -9.89
N ILE A 421 -23.04 -28.50 -9.36
CA ILE A 421 -24.09 -27.68 -9.99
C ILE A 421 -23.58 -27.08 -11.31
N ALA A 422 -22.38 -26.55 -11.33
CA ALA A 422 -21.78 -25.99 -12.55
C ALA A 422 -21.64 -27.04 -13.64
N ALA A 423 -21.20 -28.26 -13.27
CA ALA A 423 -21.01 -29.40 -14.16
C ALA A 423 -22.28 -30.17 -14.56
N ASN A 424 -23.47 -29.82 -14.03
CA ASN A 424 -24.72 -30.58 -14.18
C ASN A 424 -24.60 -32.07 -13.75
N CYS A 425 -23.76 -32.34 -12.72
CA CYS A 425 -23.52 -33.69 -12.26
C CYS A 425 -24.45 -34.03 -11.07
N GLU A 426 -25.60 -34.65 -11.35
CA GLU A 426 -26.55 -35.03 -10.30
C GLU A 426 -25.97 -36.06 -9.30
N PRO A 427 -25.25 -37.11 -9.70
CA PRO A 427 -24.63 -38.03 -8.75
C PRO A 427 -23.60 -37.34 -7.84
N CYS A 428 -22.79 -36.45 -8.41
CA CYS A 428 -21.81 -35.67 -7.64
C CYS A 428 -22.51 -34.78 -6.62
N LEU A 429 -23.57 -34.08 -7.01
CA LEU A 429 -24.33 -33.20 -6.11
C LEU A 429 -24.90 -33.98 -4.90
N ARG A 430 -25.52 -35.17 -5.16
CA ARG A 430 -26.04 -36.02 -4.11
C ARG A 430 -24.97 -36.50 -3.14
N HIS A 431 -23.79 -36.85 -3.68
CA HIS A 431 -22.63 -37.27 -2.87
C HIS A 431 -22.13 -36.16 -1.96
N HIS A 432 -21.82 -34.99 -2.52
CA HIS A 432 -21.20 -33.88 -1.79
C HIS A 432 -22.16 -33.22 -0.79
N VAL A 433 -23.46 -33.16 -1.07
CA VAL A 433 -24.46 -32.70 -0.09
C VAL A 433 -24.47 -33.61 1.16
N ARG A 434 -24.51 -34.95 0.98
CA ARG A 434 -24.46 -35.88 2.11
C ARG A 434 -23.15 -35.83 2.89
N ALA A 435 -22.01 -35.67 2.18
CA ALA A 435 -20.71 -35.52 2.82
C ALA A 435 -20.63 -34.24 3.64
N ALA A 436 -21.15 -33.12 3.13
CA ALA A 436 -21.23 -31.84 3.85
C ALA A 436 -22.11 -31.96 5.11
N GLU A 437 -23.29 -32.59 5.00
CA GLU A 437 -24.17 -32.84 6.15
C GLU A 437 -23.47 -33.70 7.23
N THR A 438 -22.73 -34.72 6.82
CA THR A 438 -21.95 -35.58 7.74
C THR A 438 -20.85 -34.80 8.47
N LEU A 439 -20.29 -33.77 7.84
CA LEU A 439 -19.30 -32.86 8.43
C LEU A 439 -19.92 -31.71 9.25
N GLY A 440 -21.25 -31.71 9.43
CA GLY A 440 -21.96 -30.74 10.26
C GLY A 440 -22.24 -29.40 9.58
N VAL A 441 -22.19 -29.33 8.25
CA VAL A 441 -22.56 -28.13 7.48
C VAL A 441 -24.07 -27.89 7.65
N SER A 442 -24.45 -26.67 7.98
CA SER A 442 -25.85 -26.32 8.20
C SER A 442 -26.65 -26.34 6.88
N ALA A 443 -27.93 -26.64 6.96
CA ALA A 443 -28.84 -26.56 5.81
C ALA A 443 -28.90 -25.15 5.20
N ALA A 444 -28.71 -24.11 6.03
CA ALA A 444 -28.64 -22.73 5.57
C ALA A 444 -27.40 -22.46 4.72
N ASP A 445 -26.24 -22.99 5.11
CA ASP A 445 -24.99 -22.85 4.37
C ASP A 445 -25.01 -23.63 3.06
N LEU A 446 -25.58 -24.82 3.07
CA LEU A 446 -25.84 -25.62 1.85
C LEU A 446 -26.74 -24.85 0.87
N ALA A 447 -27.86 -24.31 1.35
CA ALA A 447 -28.77 -23.52 0.52
C ALA A 447 -28.07 -22.29 -0.09
N ARG A 448 -27.22 -21.62 0.69
CA ARG A 448 -26.44 -20.47 0.23
C ARG A 448 -25.40 -20.84 -0.81
N ALA A 449 -24.71 -21.98 -0.66
CA ALA A 449 -23.78 -22.50 -1.66
C ALA A 449 -24.47 -22.83 -2.98
N VAL A 450 -25.66 -23.46 -2.93
CA VAL A 450 -26.51 -23.75 -4.09
C VAL A 450 -26.96 -22.47 -4.79
N GLU A 451 -27.42 -21.45 -4.04
CA GLU A 451 -27.83 -20.16 -4.58
C GLU A 451 -26.68 -19.44 -5.29
N LEU A 452 -25.49 -19.41 -4.68
CA LEU A 452 -24.31 -18.80 -5.28
C LEU A 452 -23.88 -19.52 -6.56
N ALA A 453 -23.87 -20.86 -6.55
CA ALA A 453 -23.51 -21.66 -7.72
C ALA A 453 -24.50 -21.46 -8.87
N ALA A 454 -25.80 -21.37 -8.59
CA ALA A 454 -26.83 -21.06 -9.57
C ALA A 454 -26.64 -19.67 -10.20
N LYS A 455 -26.36 -18.64 -9.38
CA LYS A 455 -26.07 -17.28 -9.88
C LYS A 455 -24.86 -17.26 -10.81
N VAL A 456 -23.78 -17.97 -10.44
CA VAL A 456 -22.56 -18.06 -11.27
C VAL A 456 -22.85 -18.79 -12.59
N LYS A 457 -23.59 -19.88 -12.53
CA LYS A 457 -23.97 -20.68 -13.70
C LYS A 457 -24.85 -19.92 -14.69
N ASP A 458 -25.82 -19.14 -14.18
CA ASP A 458 -26.78 -18.38 -15.01
C ASP A 458 -26.16 -17.10 -15.60
N ALA A 459 -25.08 -16.59 -15.06
CA ALA A 459 -24.46 -15.36 -15.54
C ALA A 459 -23.97 -15.43 -17.00
N PRO A 460 -23.23 -16.49 -17.46
CA PRO A 460 -22.86 -16.64 -18.86
C PRO A 460 -24.06 -16.80 -19.78
N HIS A 461 -25.10 -17.55 -19.36
CA HIS A 461 -26.32 -17.75 -20.13
C HIS A 461 -27.05 -16.45 -20.39
N ARG A 462 -27.24 -15.60 -19.38
CA ARG A 462 -27.83 -14.25 -19.52
C ARG A 462 -27.03 -13.35 -20.44
N SER A 463 -25.70 -13.38 -20.35
CA SER A 463 -24.82 -12.61 -21.22
C SER A 463 -24.91 -13.06 -22.68
N ILE A 464 -24.97 -14.36 -22.97
CA ILE A 464 -25.15 -14.93 -24.30
C ILE A 464 -26.52 -14.58 -24.87
N LEU A 465 -27.60 -14.64 -24.08
CA LEU A 465 -28.93 -14.25 -24.52
C LEU A 465 -29.00 -12.76 -24.86
N LYS A 466 -28.37 -11.88 -24.05
CA LYS A 466 -28.23 -10.46 -24.36
C LYS A 466 -27.46 -10.23 -25.66
N LEU A 467 -26.36 -10.95 -25.87
CA LEU A 467 -25.61 -10.88 -27.13
C LEU A 467 -26.44 -11.36 -28.32
N ALA A 468 -27.14 -12.49 -28.21
CA ALA A 468 -28.02 -13.02 -29.24
C ALA A 468 -29.14 -12.01 -29.60
N ALA A 469 -29.77 -11.39 -28.61
CA ALA A 469 -30.79 -10.37 -28.82
C ALA A 469 -30.24 -9.16 -29.59
N ARG A 470 -29.03 -8.69 -29.28
CA ARG A 470 -28.35 -7.63 -30.04
C ARG A 470 -28.05 -8.04 -31.48
N LEU A 471 -27.53 -9.25 -31.69
CA LEU A 471 -27.15 -9.75 -33.02
C LEU A 471 -28.38 -10.04 -33.91
N THR A 472 -29.52 -10.42 -33.32
CA THR A 472 -30.77 -10.69 -34.05
C THR A 472 -31.68 -9.48 -34.21
N GLY A 473 -31.22 -8.28 -33.80
CA GLY A 473 -31.99 -7.05 -33.96
C GLY A 473 -33.19 -6.90 -33.03
N GLY A 474 -33.24 -7.69 -31.95
CA GLY A 474 -34.33 -7.71 -30.96
C GLY A 474 -34.31 -6.57 -29.93
N ASP A 475 -33.36 -5.63 -30.05
CA ASP A 475 -33.24 -4.49 -29.11
C ASP A 475 -33.80 -3.20 -29.74
N ARG A 476 -35.10 -3.20 -30.00
CA ARG A 476 -35.87 -1.96 -30.22
C ARG A 476 -37.03 -1.97 -29.23
N THR A 477 -36.93 -1.07 -28.26
CA THR A 477 -37.92 -0.73 -27.20
C THR A 477 -37.84 -1.58 -25.95
N ASP A 478 -37.17 -1.07 -24.91
CA ASP A 478 -37.79 -0.81 -23.62
C ASP A 478 -36.98 0.28 -22.86
N PRO A 479 -37.57 1.46 -22.66
CA PRO A 479 -37.18 2.38 -21.61
C PRO A 479 -38.04 2.05 -20.41
N GLU A 480 -37.50 1.57 -19.29
CA GLU A 480 -38.17 1.26 -18.03
C GLU A 480 -38.42 -0.25 -17.76
N ALA A 481 -37.44 -0.90 -17.08
CA ALA A 481 -37.72 -1.77 -15.93
C ALA A 481 -36.41 -2.03 -15.16
#